data_4f166052d2903c0d4e51b8d9f96ed574
#
_entry.id   4f166052d2903c0d4e51b8d9f96ed574
#
_cell.length_a   1.000
_cell.length_b   1.000
_cell.length_c   1.000
_cell.angle_alpha   90.00
_cell.angle_beta   90.00
_cell.angle_gamma   90.00
#
_symmetry.space_group_name_H-M   'P 1'
#
loop_
_entity.id
_entity.type
_entity.pdbx_description
1 polymer ?
#
loop_
_entity_poly.entity_id
_entity_poly.type
_entity_poly.pdbx_seq_one_letter_code
_entity_poly.pdbx_strand_id
1 'polypeptide(L)'
;LTLMYGQLSNRESLHMLIVALEAHSRKLYHLGMGKSVTLSNLSKANERLDYRIFEEFAFFMIGQTRCKRQTGIFKLGGNVYAFDSTTIDLCLSVFEWAKFRSRKGGIKMHTLYDIETQVPAFVHITLALAHDSKAMPEIPYEPNAHYIFDRGYNDFANLYKINLIGAKFVLRANTNVRFKPQLMDTQTPFGKRF
;
A
#
# COMPACT_ATOMS: atom_id res chain seq x y z
N LEU A 1 -2.37 16.37 -12.31
CA LEU A 1 -2.46 15.75 -13.64
C LEU A 1 -1.08 15.53 -14.26
N THR A 2 -0.20 16.55 -14.33
CA THR A 2 1.16 16.45 -14.88
C THR A 2 2.00 15.36 -14.22
N LEU A 3 2.05 15.32 -12.90
CA LEU A 3 2.79 14.28 -12.15
C LEU A 3 2.20 12.89 -12.36
N MET A 4 0.87 12.76 -12.43
CA MET A 4 0.20 11.49 -12.74
C MET A 4 0.58 10.99 -14.15
N TYR A 5 0.60 11.88 -15.13
CA TYR A 5 1.07 11.53 -16.47
C TYR A 5 2.52 11.05 -16.45
N GLY A 6 3.39 11.68 -15.65
CA GLY A 6 4.77 11.27 -15.47
C GLY A 6 4.87 9.81 -14.94
N GLN A 7 4.11 9.49 -13.93
CA GLN A 7 4.07 8.13 -13.35
C GLN A 7 3.53 7.09 -14.33
N LEU A 8 2.39 7.40 -14.98
CA LEU A 8 1.77 6.48 -15.95
C LEU A 8 2.61 6.27 -17.21
N SER A 9 3.48 7.23 -17.57
CA SER A 9 4.37 7.14 -18.73
C SER A 9 5.81 6.76 -18.38
N ASN A 10 6.06 6.29 -17.15
CA ASN A 10 7.38 5.87 -16.62
C ASN A 10 8.48 6.91 -16.84
N ARG A 11 8.22 8.18 -16.50
CA ARG A 11 9.24 9.24 -16.57
C ARG A 11 10.03 9.31 -15.28
N GLU A 12 11.33 9.06 -15.37
CA GLU A 12 12.23 8.99 -14.22
C GLU A 12 12.66 10.36 -13.67
N SER A 13 12.46 11.43 -14.44
CA SER A 13 12.81 12.78 -14.01
C SER A 13 11.80 13.83 -14.48
N LEU A 14 11.75 14.96 -13.77
CA LEU A 14 10.93 16.10 -14.17
C LEU A 14 11.33 16.65 -15.56
N HIS A 15 12.62 16.58 -15.90
CA HIS A 15 13.10 16.98 -17.21
C HIS A 15 12.53 16.10 -18.33
N MET A 16 12.62 14.77 -18.18
CA MET A 16 12.03 13.83 -19.15
C MET A 16 10.51 14.01 -19.25
N LEU A 17 9.86 14.34 -18.15
CA LEU A 17 8.43 14.63 -18.13
C LEU A 17 8.10 15.86 -18.96
N ILE A 18 8.86 16.96 -18.81
CA ILE A 18 8.65 18.18 -19.60
C ILE A 18 8.85 17.91 -21.09
N VAL A 19 9.93 17.24 -21.49
CA VAL A 19 10.19 16.87 -22.90
C VAL A 19 9.03 16.04 -23.47
N ALA A 20 8.50 15.10 -22.71
CA ALA A 20 7.36 14.30 -23.14
C ALA A 20 6.08 15.13 -23.28
N LEU A 21 5.83 16.08 -22.39
CA LEU A 21 4.69 17.01 -22.48
C LEU A 21 4.80 17.93 -23.69
N GLU A 22 5.99 18.46 -23.97
CA GLU A 22 6.24 19.31 -25.15
C GLU A 22 5.98 18.56 -26.45
N ALA A 23 6.42 17.30 -26.54
CA ALA A 23 6.15 16.43 -27.70
C ALA A 23 4.64 16.22 -27.95
N HIS A 24 3.83 16.33 -26.89
CA HIS A 24 2.37 16.16 -26.96
C HIS A 24 1.59 17.47 -26.74
N SER A 25 2.21 18.62 -26.89
CA SER A 25 1.66 19.95 -26.59
C SER A 25 0.25 20.19 -27.15
N ARG A 26 -0.03 19.74 -28.37
CA ARG A 26 -1.36 19.85 -28.98
C ARG A 26 -2.47 19.08 -28.27
N LYS A 27 -2.12 18.01 -27.55
CA LYS A 27 -3.06 17.16 -26.79
C LYS A 27 -3.29 17.65 -25.36
N LEU A 28 -2.38 18.47 -24.82
CA LEU A 28 -2.44 18.94 -23.43
C LEU A 28 -3.68 19.82 -23.19
N TYR A 29 -4.11 20.58 -24.17
CA TYR A 29 -5.32 21.39 -24.08
C TYR A 29 -6.55 20.54 -23.76
N HIS A 30 -6.71 19.40 -24.41
CA HIS A 30 -7.82 18.46 -24.17
C HIS A 30 -7.78 17.80 -22.78
N LEU A 31 -6.63 17.81 -22.13
CA LEU A 31 -6.44 17.31 -20.77
C LEU A 31 -6.60 18.42 -19.71
N GLY A 32 -7.04 19.62 -20.12
CA GLY A 32 -7.18 20.77 -19.21
C GLY A 32 -5.85 21.43 -18.82
N MET A 33 -4.76 21.11 -19.49
CA MET A 33 -3.46 21.77 -19.34
C MET A 33 -3.34 22.89 -20.37
N GLY A 34 -3.92 24.06 -20.09
CA GLY A 34 -4.11 25.13 -21.07
C GLY A 34 -2.84 25.80 -21.60
N LYS A 35 -1.69 25.67 -20.93
CA LYS A 35 -0.39 26.24 -21.33
C LYS A 35 0.73 25.24 -21.07
N SER A 36 1.88 25.46 -21.76
CA SER A 36 3.09 24.68 -21.53
C SER A 36 3.53 24.75 -20.05
N VAL A 37 3.85 23.61 -19.48
CA VAL A 37 4.40 23.49 -18.13
C VAL A 37 5.91 23.62 -18.24
N THR A 38 6.50 24.61 -17.57
CA THR A 38 7.97 24.73 -17.52
C THR A 38 8.55 23.90 -16.38
N LEU A 39 9.79 23.43 -16.54
CA LEU A 39 10.52 22.69 -15.52
C LEU A 39 10.57 23.44 -14.19
N SER A 40 10.88 24.74 -14.22
CA SER A 40 10.96 25.57 -13.02
C SER A 40 9.62 25.68 -12.29
N ASN A 41 8.52 25.86 -13.02
CA ASN A 41 7.17 25.92 -12.40
C ASN A 41 6.76 24.57 -11.83
N LEU A 42 7.05 23.47 -12.51
CA LEU A 42 6.74 22.14 -12.05
C LEU A 42 7.54 21.78 -10.80
N SER A 43 8.84 22.11 -10.77
CA SER A 43 9.71 21.89 -9.62
C SER A 43 9.21 22.67 -8.39
N LYS A 44 8.94 23.98 -8.55
CA LYS A 44 8.40 24.82 -7.47
C LYS A 44 7.02 24.34 -6.98
N ALA A 45 6.17 23.90 -7.90
CA ALA A 45 4.86 23.35 -7.51
C ALA A 45 5.03 22.05 -6.72
N ASN A 46 5.90 21.14 -7.15
CA ASN A 46 6.16 19.89 -6.45
C ASN A 46 6.74 20.11 -5.04
N GLU A 47 7.59 21.11 -4.86
CA GLU A 47 8.16 21.50 -3.56
C GLU A 47 7.10 22.08 -2.60
N ARG A 48 6.15 22.84 -3.13
CA ARG A 48 5.12 23.55 -2.32
C ARG A 48 3.86 22.75 -2.06
N LEU A 49 3.55 21.77 -2.91
CA LEU A 49 2.35 20.96 -2.76
C LEU A 49 2.44 20.08 -1.53
N ASP A 50 1.42 20.16 -0.69
CA ASP A 50 1.27 19.27 0.45
C ASP A 50 1.00 17.84 -0.03
N TYR A 51 1.72 16.85 0.52
CA TYR A 51 1.55 15.44 0.17
C TYR A 51 0.12 14.94 0.43
N ARG A 52 -0.60 15.55 1.37
CA ARG A 52 -1.99 15.21 1.72
C ARG A 52 -2.94 15.30 0.54
N ILE A 53 -2.67 16.17 -0.44
CA ILE A 53 -3.45 16.25 -1.69
C ILE A 53 -3.41 14.91 -2.43
N PHE A 54 -2.25 14.27 -2.47
CA PHE A 54 -2.09 12.96 -3.15
C PHE A 54 -2.66 11.83 -2.30
N GLU A 55 -2.50 11.90 -1.00
CA GLU A 55 -3.04 10.94 -0.03
C GLU A 55 -4.58 10.92 -0.07
N GLU A 56 -5.23 12.07 0.06
CA GLU A 56 -6.69 12.21 -0.03
C GLU A 56 -7.23 11.74 -1.37
N PHE A 57 -6.54 12.09 -2.46
CA PHE A 57 -6.91 11.63 -3.79
C PHE A 57 -6.79 10.11 -3.92
N ALA A 58 -5.73 9.50 -3.38
CA ALA A 58 -5.56 8.05 -3.38
C ALA A 58 -6.69 7.36 -2.62
N PHE A 59 -7.03 7.82 -1.41
CA PHE A 59 -8.14 7.27 -0.63
C PHE A 59 -9.50 7.48 -1.29
N PHE A 60 -9.72 8.62 -1.94
CA PHE A 60 -10.92 8.85 -2.75
C PHE A 60 -11.04 7.81 -3.86
N MET A 61 -9.96 7.57 -4.63
CA MET A 61 -9.96 6.57 -5.72
C MET A 61 -10.15 5.15 -5.20
N ILE A 62 -9.56 4.80 -4.06
CA ILE A 62 -9.77 3.52 -3.37
C ILE A 62 -11.26 3.35 -3.03
N GLY A 63 -11.89 4.38 -2.46
CA GLY A 63 -13.31 4.37 -2.13
C GLY A 63 -14.20 4.14 -3.35
N GLN A 64 -13.91 4.84 -4.46
CA GLN A 64 -14.65 4.66 -5.73
C GLN A 64 -14.54 3.23 -6.29
N THR A 65 -13.36 2.63 -6.17
CA THR A 65 -13.13 1.26 -6.67
C THR A 65 -13.83 0.23 -5.79
N ARG A 66 -13.81 0.42 -4.47
CA ARG A 66 -14.51 -0.47 -3.52
C ARG A 66 -16.03 -0.48 -3.76
N CYS A 67 -16.62 0.65 -4.13
CA CYS A 67 -18.05 0.72 -4.48
C CYS A 67 -18.40 -0.10 -5.73
N LYS A 68 -17.45 -0.34 -6.63
CA LYS A 68 -17.63 -1.14 -7.85
C LYS A 68 -17.25 -2.61 -7.69
N ARG A 69 -17.03 -3.05 -6.47
CA ARG A 69 -16.56 -4.39 -6.16
C ARG A 69 -17.54 -5.45 -6.71
N GLN A 70 -17.03 -6.32 -7.56
CA GLN A 70 -17.68 -7.58 -7.93
C GLN A 70 -17.14 -8.67 -7.00
N THR A 71 -17.96 -9.15 -6.10
CA THR A 71 -17.60 -10.20 -5.13
C THR A 71 -17.62 -11.56 -5.78
N GLY A 72 -16.69 -12.44 -5.41
CA GLY A 72 -16.87 -13.86 -5.68
C GLY A 72 -15.68 -14.70 -6.08
N ILE A 73 -14.44 -14.19 -6.08
CA ILE A 73 -13.25 -15.03 -6.34
C ILE A 73 -13.09 -16.03 -5.19
N PHE A 74 -13.23 -15.56 -3.95
CA PHE A 74 -13.18 -16.42 -2.78
C PHE A 74 -14.57 -16.56 -2.16
N LYS A 75 -15.10 -17.77 -2.12
CA LYS A 75 -16.39 -18.09 -1.47
C LYS A 75 -16.23 -18.17 0.06
N LEU A 76 -15.55 -17.20 0.67
CA LEU A 76 -15.21 -17.23 2.10
C LEU A 76 -16.17 -16.40 2.98
N GLY A 77 -17.17 -15.75 2.39
CA GLY A 77 -18.15 -14.96 3.13
C GLY A 77 -17.63 -13.63 3.70
N GLY A 78 -16.42 -13.20 3.31
CA GLY A 78 -15.79 -11.94 3.74
C GLY A 78 -14.69 -11.50 2.80
N ASN A 79 -14.20 -10.28 2.99
CA ASN A 79 -13.14 -9.71 2.17
C ASN A 79 -11.80 -10.41 2.43
N VAL A 80 -10.97 -10.53 1.41
CA VAL A 80 -9.64 -11.14 1.52
C VAL A 80 -8.58 -10.11 1.21
N TYR A 81 -7.72 -9.84 2.20
CA TYR A 81 -6.66 -8.85 2.13
C TYR A 81 -5.28 -9.49 2.30
N ALA A 82 -4.31 -9.02 1.52
CA ALA A 82 -2.90 -9.27 1.78
C ALA A 82 -2.24 -7.99 2.32
N PHE A 83 -1.41 -8.11 3.33
CA PHE A 83 -0.66 -6.99 3.89
C PHE A 83 0.83 -7.23 3.76
N ASP A 84 1.51 -6.31 3.10
CA ASP A 84 2.95 -6.38 2.90
C ASP A 84 3.59 -4.99 2.87
N SER A 85 4.91 -4.93 2.95
CA SER A 85 5.68 -3.68 2.92
C SER A 85 6.68 -3.66 1.77
N THR A 86 6.80 -2.48 1.16
CA THR A 86 7.83 -2.19 0.17
C THR A 86 8.75 -1.11 0.71
N THR A 87 10.05 -1.35 0.71
CA THR A 87 11.06 -0.34 1.09
C THR A 87 11.38 0.54 -0.10
N ILE A 88 11.28 1.86 0.10
CA ILE A 88 11.64 2.88 -0.88
C ILE A 88 12.91 3.55 -0.39
N ASP A 89 14.00 3.40 -1.15
CA ASP A 89 15.27 4.03 -0.86
C ASP A 89 15.17 5.55 -1.12
N LEU A 90 15.68 6.35 -0.19
CA LEU A 90 15.71 7.80 -0.28
C LEU A 90 17.16 8.32 -0.27
N CYS A 91 17.39 9.40 -0.98
CA CYS A 91 18.69 10.10 -0.95
C CYS A 91 18.90 10.73 0.42
N LEU A 92 19.87 10.24 1.20
CA LEU A 92 20.10 10.66 2.58
C LEU A 92 20.49 12.14 2.69
N SER A 93 21.21 12.69 1.68
CA SER A 93 21.57 14.11 1.66
C SER A 93 20.37 15.06 1.53
N VAL A 94 19.22 14.56 1.09
CA VAL A 94 17.97 15.33 0.97
C VAL A 94 17.02 14.98 2.11
N PHE A 95 17.06 13.72 2.59
CA PHE A 95 16.14 13.18 3.58
C PHE A 95 16.89 12.64 4.81
N GLU A 96 17.64 13.49 5.50
CA GLU A 96 18.44 13.10 6.68
C GLU A 96 17.63 12.45 7.80
N TRP A 97 16.36 12.86 7.96
CA TRP A 97 15.42 12.30 8.92
C TRP A 97 15.05 10.82 8.65
N ALA A 98 15.20 10.37 7.40
CA ALA A 98 14.87 9.00 6.97
C ALA A 98 16.05 8.04 7.02
N LYS A 99 17.08 8.30 7.84
CA LYS A 99 18.29 7.48 7.94
C LYS A 99 17.93 6.03 8.26
N PHE A 100 18.35 5.12 7.37
CA PHE A 100 18.07 3.67 7.47
C PHE A 100 19.35 2.85 7.69
N ARG A 101 20.43 3.17 6.94
CA ARG A 101 21.76 2.58 7.08
C ARG A 101 22.79 3.70 7.08
N SER A 102 24.06 3.37 7.35
CA SER A 102 25.12 4.38 7.44
C SER A 102 25.20 5.37 6.27
N ARG A 103 24.75 4.94 5.07
CA ARG A 103 24.80 5.74 3.84
C ARG A 103 23.47 5.78 3.05
N LYS A 104 22.37 5.28 3.63
CA LYS A 104 21.06 5.21 2.93
C LYS A 104 19.96 5.73 3.84
N GLY A 105 19.07 6.53 3.27
CA GLY A 105 17.76 6.83 3.80
C GLY A 105 16.71 5.87 3.23
N GLY A 106 15.59 5.69 3.92
CA GLY A 106 14.50 4.88 3.41
C GLY A 106 13.22 5.00 4.23
N ILE A 107 12.13 4.78 3.55
CA ILE A 107 10.80 4.61 4.13
C ILE A 107 10.24 3.25 3.75
N LYS A 108 9.31 2.73 4.54
CA LYS A 108 8.48 1.58 4.18
C LYS A 108 7.07 2.04 3.88
N MET A 109 6.56 1.60 2.76
CA MET A 109 5.16 1.72 2.39
C MET A 109 4.47 0.39 2.67
N HIS A 110 3.66 0.34 3.70
CA HIS A 110 2.84 -0.81 4.05
C HIS A 110 1.52 -0.71 3.31
N THR A 111 1.15 -1.75 2.60
CA THR A 111 -0.05 -1.77 1.75
C THR A 111 -0.96 -2.91 2.16
N LEU A 112 -2.21 -2.58 2.50
CA LEU A 112 -3.28 -3.56 2.60
C LEU A 112 -3.92 -3.68 1.22
N TYR A 113 -3.70 -4.81 0.58
CA TYR A 113 -4.14 -5.07 -0.78
C TYR A 113 -5.39 -5.94 -0.78
N ASP A 114 -6.46 -5.48 -1.39
CA ASP A 114 -7.66 -6.26 -1.60
C ASP A 114 -7.45 -7.20 -2.79
N ILE A 115 -7.38 -8.50 -2.53
CA ILE A 115 -7.05 -9.49 -3.55
C ILE A 115 -8.17 -9.63 -4.60
N GLU A 116 -9.42 -9.41 -4.21
CA GLU A 116 -10.55 -9.53 -5.14
C GLU A 116 -10.65 -8.36 -6.11
N THR A 117 -10.49 -7.13 -5.61
CA THR A 117 -10.56 -5.93 -6.46
C THR A 117 -9.22 -5.60 -7.13
N GLN A 118 -8.13 -6.24 -6.67
CA GLN A 118 -6.76 -5.96 -7.11
C GLN A 118 -6.33 -4.49 -6.93
N VAL A 119 -6.82 -3.85 -5.86
CA VAL A 119 -6.56 -2.45 -5.53
C VAL A 119 -6.10 -2.34 -4.08
N PRO A 120 -5.19 -1.42 -3.75
CA PRO A 120 -4.90 -1.09 -2.36
C PRO A 120 -6.16 -0.67 -1.62
N ALA A 121 -6.40 -1.24 -0.44
CA ALA A 121 -7.50 -0.85 0.45
C ALA A 121 -7.05 0.18 1.48
N PHE A 122 -5.76 0.13 1.85
CA PHE A 122 -5.15 1.02 2.83
C PHE A 122 -3.64 1.09 2.59
N VAL A 123 -3.06 2.26 2.85
CA VAL A 123 -1.61 2.49 2.75
C VAL A 123 -1.14 3.23 4.01
N HIS A 124 -0.04 2.78 4.60
CA HIS A 124 0.61 3.41 5.75
C HIS A 124 2.11 3.52 5.53
N ILE A 125 2.71 4.66 5.88
CA ILE A 125 4.13 4.92 5.65
C ILE A 125 4.86 4.99 6.99
N THR A 126 5.97 4.26 7.11
CA THR A 126 6.86 4.30 8.26
C THR A 126 8.30 4.53 7.84
N LEU A 127 9.17 4.84 8.80
CA LEU A 127 10.62 4.79 8.57
C LEU A 127 11.06 3.36 8.25
N ALA A 128 12.03 3.20 7.36
CA ALA A 128 12.54 1.87 6.99
C ALA A 128 13.17 1.10 8.17
N LEU A 129 13.55 1.79 9.25
CA LEU A 129 14.01 1.18 10.51
C LEU A 129 12.88 0.54 11.33
N ALA A 130 11.62 0.96 11.13
CA ALA A 130 10.50 0.42 11.88
C ALA A 130 10.29 -1.06 11.53
N HIS A 131 10.05 -1.88 12.55
CA HIS A 131 9.68 -3.29 12.35
C HIS A 131 8.29 -3.37 11.69
N ASP A 132 8.09 -4.29 10.76
CA ASP A 132 6.86 -4.40 9.97
C ASP A 132 5.61 -4.56 10.83
N SER A 133 5.70 -5.30 11.94
CA SER A 133 4.59 -5.49 12.87
C SER A 133 4.08 -4.19 13.52
N LYS A 134 4.88 -3.11 13.52
CA LYS A 134 4.47 -1.81 14.07
C LYS A 134 3.40 -1.12 13.22
N ALA A 135 3.23 -1.51 11.96
CA ALA A 135 2.18 -1.02 11.09
C ALA A 135 0.83 -1.76 11.30
N MET A 136 0.82 -2.93 11.95
CA MET A 136 -0.40 -3.71 12.14
C MET A 136 -1.51 -2.96 12.92
N PRO A 137 -1.22 -2.19 13.98
CA PRO A 137 -2.27 -1.46 14.70
C PRO A 137 -3.00 -0.41 13.88
N GLU A 138 -2.39 0.09 12.81
CA GLU A 138 -2.93 1.14 11.94
C GLU A 138 -3.93 0.59 10.90
N ILE A 139 -3.97 -0.74 10.72
CA ILE A 139 -4.86 -1.37 9.75
C ILE A 139 -6.31 -1.23 10.21
N PRO A 140 -7.21 -0.73 9.34
CA PRO A 140 -8.64 -0.69 9.62
C PRO A 140 -9.26 -2.09 9.47
N TYR A 141 -9.13 -2.92 10.50
CA TYR A 141 -9.65 -4.29 10.48
C TYR A 141 -11.17 -4.35 10.38
N GLU A 142 -11.67 -5.20 9.50
CA GLU A 142 -13.09 -5.43 9.27
C GLU A 142 -13.53 -6.79 9.85
N PRO A 143 -14.70 -6.88 10.52
CA PRO A 143 -15.25 -8.16 10.96
C PRO A 143 -15.47 -9.11 9.78
N ASN A 144 -15.31 -10.41 10.01
CA ASN A 144 -15.44 -11.47 9.01
C ASN A 144 -14.46 -11.41 7.82
N ALA A 145 -13.54 -10.43 7.79
CA ALA A 145 -12.50 -10.37 6.76
C ALA A 145 -11.38 -11.39 7.03
N HIS A 146 -10.62 -11.70 5.99
CA HIS A 146 -9.48 -12.61 6.03
C HIS A 146 -8.21 -11.83 5.69
N TYR A 147 -7.22 -11.88 6.57
CA TYR A 147 -5.95 -11.16 6.42
C TYR A 147 -4.80 -12.12 6.21
N ILE A 148 -3.98 -11.87 5.20
CA ILE A 148 -2.81 -12.67 4.86
C ILE A 148 -1.57 -11.85 5.18
N PHE A 149 -0.68 -12.41 6.00
CA PHE A 149 0.55 -11.77 6.45
C PHE A 149 1.78 -12.65 6.17
N ASP A 150 2.91 -12.03 5.85
CA ASP A 150 4.20 -12.71 5.88
C ASP A 150 4.74 -12.80 7.32
N ARG A 151 5.82 -13.56 7.49
CA ARG A 151 6.46 -13.84 8.80
C ARG A 151 6.94 -12.58 9.52
N GLY A 152 7.21 -11.48 8.83
CA GLY A 152 7.60 -10.19 9.42
C GLY A 152 6.53 -9.59 10.34
N TYR A 153 5.29 -10.02 10.21
CA TYR A 153 4.13 -9.57 10.99
C TYR A 153 3.76 -10.49 12.15
N ASN A 154 4.68 -11.33 12.61
CA ASN A 154 4.44 -12.27 13.71
C ASN A 154 4.42 -11.56 15.08
N ASP A 155 3.29 -10.91 15.38
CA ASP A 155 3.01 -10.22 16.64
C ASP A 155 1.69 -10.74 17.21
N PHE A 156 1.82 -11.60 18.24
CA PHE A 156 0.67 -12.29 18.85
C PHE A 156 -0.36 -11.33 19.47
N ALA A 157 0.06 -10.17 19.99
CA ALA A 157 -0.86 -9.20 20.55
C ALA A 157 -1.78 -8.60 19.50
N ASN A 158 -1.22 -8.26 18.34
CA ASN A 158 -2.00 -7.76 17.20
C ASN A 158 -2.85 -8.86 16.54
N LEU A 159 -2.32 -10.08 16.41
CA LEU A 159 -3.08 -11.22 15.91
C LEU A 159 -4.27 -11.56 16.83
N TYR A 160 -4.12 -11.44 18.14
CA TYR A 160 -5.22 -11.60 19.08
C TYR A 160 -6.30 -10.53 18.92
N LYS A 161 -5.93 -9.27 18.67
CA LYS A 161 -6.90 -8.20 18.37
C LYS A 161 -7.71 -8.49 17.11
N ILE A 162 -7.08 -9.01 16.05
CA ILE A 162 -7.78 -9.44 14.83
C ILE A 162 -8.84 -10.48 15.15
N ASN A 163 -8.51 -11.47 15.99
CA ASN A 163 -9.45 -12.49 16.42
C ASN A 163 -10.62 -11.90 17.24
N LEU A 164 -10.35 -10.95 18.14
CA LEU A 164 -11.40 -10.28 18.93
C LEU A 164 -12.40 -9.50 18.08
N ILE A 165 -11.98 -8.96 16.96
CA ILE A 165 -12.85 -8.25 16.01
C ILE A 165 -13.71 -9.24 15.19
N GLY A 166 -13.46 -10.56 15.32
CA GLY A 166 -14.13 -11.58 14.53
C GLY A 166 -13.59 -11.72 13.11
N ALA A 167 -12.40 -11.18 12.84
CA ALA A 167 -11.67 -11.40 11.60
C ALA A 167 -10.79 -12.66 11.69
N LYS A 168 -10.36 -13.16 10.55
CA LYS A 168 -9.48 -14.33 10.44
C LYS A 168 -8.15 -13.92 9.84
N PHE A 169 -7.10 -14.68 10.13
CA PHE A 169 -5.81 -14.43 9.52
C PHE A 169 -5.08 -15.72 9.13
N VAL A 170 -4.23 -15.59 8.12
CA VAL A 170 -3.27 -16.59 7.68
C VAL A 170 -1.89 -15.94 7.80
N LEU A 171 -1.00 -16.54 8.56
CA LEU A 171 0.34 -16.03 8.79
C LEU A 171 1.37 -17.11 8.48
N ARG A 172 2.43 -16.74 7.77
CA ARG A 172 3.60 -17.59 7.64
C ARG A 172 4.40 -17.57 8.95
N ALA A 173 4.32 -18.64 9.73
CA ALA A 173 4.98 -18.72 11.03
C ALA A 173 6.52 -18.70 10.91
N ASN A 174 7.19 -18.15 11.92
CA ASN A 174 8.63 -18.30 12.10
C ASN A 174 8.97 -19.73 12.56
N THR A 175 10.16 -20.21 12.24
CA THR A 175 10.62 -21.57 12.59
C THR A 175 10.71 -21.83 14.10
N ASN A 176 10.83 -20.77 14.90
CA ASN A 176 10.95 -20.84 16.36
C ASN A 176 9.62 -20.67 17.11
N VAL A 177 8.49 -20.56 16.39
CA VAL A 177 7.17 -20.43 17.01
C VAL A 177 6.76 -21.76 17.63
N ARG A 178 6.46 -21.72 18.93
CA ARG A 178 5.87 -22.85 19.67
C ARG A 178 4.36 -22.70 19.66
N PHE A 179 3.64 -23.68 19.15
CA PHE A 179 2.18 -23.71 19.14
C PHE A 179 1.68 -25.09 19.55
N LYS A 180 0.49 -25.12 20.14
CA LYS A 180 -0.26 -26.36 20.35
C LYS A 180 -1.35 -26.41 19.28
N PRO A 181 -1.34 -27.38 18.36
CA PRO A 181 -2.41 -27.51 17.40
C PRO A 181 -3.71 -27.82 18.13
N GLN A 182 -4.77 -27.05 17.86
CA GLN A 182 -6.11 -27.45 18.24
C GLN A 182 -6.66 -28.35 17.12
N LEU A 183 -7.17 -29.54 17.51
CA LEU A 183 -7.94 -30.35 16.60
C LEU A 183 -9.20 -29.55 16.25
N MET A 184 -9.34 -29.14 15.02
CA MET A 184 -10.60 -28.59 14.52
C MET A 184 -11.64 -29.71 14.52
N ASP A 185 -12.84 -29.41 15.01
CA ASP A 185 -13.98 -30.30 14.93
C ASP A 185 -14.20 -30.68 13.46
N THR A 186 -14.21 -31.96 13.16
CA THR A 186 -14.23 -32.52 11.81
C THR A 186 -15.54 -32.24 11.04
N GLN A 187 -16.44 -31.45 11.60
CA GLN A 187 -17.71 -31.07 10.98
C GLN A 187 -17.64 -29.80 10.11
N THR A 188 -16.50 -29.14 10.01
CA THR A 188 -16.34 -28.02 9.08
C THR A 188 -15.84 -28.51 7.70
N PRO A 189 -16.33 -27.95 6.58
CA PRO A 189 -16.01 -28.44 5.23
C PRO A 189 -14.52 -28.31 4.83
N PHE A 190 -13.66 -27.80 5.71
CA PHE A 190 -12.22 -27.66 5.51
C PHE A 190 -11.38 -28.75 6.24
N GLY A 191 -11.98 -29.78 6.80
CA GLY A 191 -11.30 -30.86 7.51
C GLY A 191 -10.58 -31.90 6.65
N LYS A 192 -10.01 -31.55 5.50
CA LYS A 192 -9.07 -32.43 4.79
C LYS A 192 -7.65 -31.91 4.96
N ARG A 193 -6.83 -32.78 5.57
CA ARG A 193 -5.39 -32.61 5.81
C ARG A 193 -4.65 -32.27 4.52
N PHE A 194 -3.69 -31.37 4.64
CA PHE A 194 -2.47 -31.43 3.84
C PHE A 194 -1.35 -31.99 4.70
#